data_35360bf4f6ff1094463bf4597c864483
#
_entry.id   35360bf4f6ff1094463bf4597c864483
#
_cell.length_a   1.000
_cell.length_b   1.000
_cell.length_c   1.000
_cell.angle_alpha   90.00
_cell.angle_beta   90.00
_cell.angle_gamma   90.00
#
_symmetry.space_group_name_H-M   'P 1'
#
loop_
_entity.id
_entity.type
_entity.pdbx_description
1 polymer ?
#
loop_
_entity_poly.entity_id
_entity_poly.type
_entity_poly.pdbx_seq_one_letter_code
_entity_poly.pdbx_strand_id
1 'polypeptide(L)'
;MKFREMRRAKQTLSPEETLEVLKTAKRGVLSMIGDGGYPYGLYMDPYYNESDGRIYFHGSKVGHKVESLRKNPLASFTVIDDGVKDAGGWAFTFRSVVVFGRVEFVDDPEEAIRICRDLARKYNPNDAEIEEGIRRSGAAVQIFALVPEHITGKRVHEA
;
A
#
# COMPACT_ATOMS: atom_id res chain seq x y z
N MET A 1 16.80 -14.07 3.27
CA MET A 1 16.33 -14.35 1.90
C MET A 1 16.86 -13.24 1.00
N LYS A 2 17.39 -13.57 -0.20
CA LYS A 2 17.85 -12.55 -1.15
C LYS A 2 16.73 -12.29 -2.15
N PHE A 3 16.24 -11.06 -2.25
CA PHE A 3 15.28 -10.66 -3.27
C PHE A 3 15.95 -10.62 -4.65
N ARG A 4 15.17 -10.87 -5.70
CA ARG A 4 15.68 -10.82 -7.07
C ARG A 4 15.89 -9.39 -7.51
N GLU A 5 16.99 -9.15 -8.20
CA GLU A 5 17.24 -7.89 -8.90
C GLU A 5 16.31 -7.73 -10.10
N MET A 6 15.98 -6.48 -10.43
CA MET A 6 15.14 -6.19 -11.57
C MET A 6 15.87 -6.51 -12.88
N ARG A 7 15.31 -7.39 -13.72
CA ARG A 7 15.89 -7.79 -15.01
C ARG A 7 16.15 -6.61 -15.94
N ARG A 8 15.23 -5.63 -15.97
CA ARG A 8 15.33 -4.42 -16.81
C ARG A 8 15.85 -3.24 -15.98
N ALA A 9 17.11 -3.32 -15.54
CA ALA A 9 17.73 -2.31 -14.67
C ALA A 9 17.66 -0.87 -15.21
N LYS A 10 17.70 -0.69 -16.54
CA LYS A 10 17.57 0.63 -17.18
C LYS A 10 16.19 1.30 -16.98
N GLN A 11 15.20 0.54 -16.57
CA GLN A 11 13.83 1.03 -16.29
C GLN A 11 13.58 1.26 -14.79
N THR A 12 14.59 1.06 -13.96
CA THR A 12 14.48 1.27 -12.52
C THR A 12 14.27 2.77 -12.22
N LEU A 13 13.28 3.06 -11.39
CA LEU A 13 13.06 4.40 -10.85
C LEU A 13 14.13 4.74 -9.80
N SER A 14 14.41 6.01 -9.62
CA SER A 14 15.17 6.46 -8.46
C SER A 14 14.42 6.14 -7.15
N PRO A 15 15.10 6.11 -6.00
CA PRO A 15 14.43 5.98 -4.70
C PRO A 15 13.36 7.06 -4.48
N GLU A 16 13.64 8.31 -4.85
CA GLU A 16 12.73 9.44 -4.72
C GLU A 16 11.47 9.25 -5.56
N GLU A 17 11.62 8.90 -6.85
CA GLU A 17 10.49 8.62 -7.75
C GLU A 17 9.66 7.43 -7.24
N THR A 18 10.30 6.41 -6.71
CA THR A 18 9.64 5.23 -6.16
C THR A 18 8.76 5.59 -4.95
N LEU A 19 9.30 6.42 -4.04
CA LEU A 19 8.54 6.90 -2.88
C LEU A 19 7.43 7.85 -3.28
N GLU A 20 7.64 8.71 -4.29
CA GLU A 20 6.60 9.58 -4.83
C GLU A 20 5.38 8.76 -5.30
N VAL A 21 5.61 7.68 -6.05
CA VAL A 21 4.51 6.79 -6.50
C VAL A 21 3.77 6.18 -5.31
N LEU A 22 4.48 5.70 -4.28
CA LEU A 22 3.85 5.16 -3.07
C LEU A 22 3.03 6.19 -2.30
N LYS A 23 3.53 7.42 -2.18
CA LYS A 23 2.84 8.51 -1.47
C LYS A 23 1.57 8.94 -2.19
N THR A 24 1.63 9.08 -3.52
CA THR A 24 0.54 9.62 -4.32
C THR A 24 -0.49 8.59 -4.75
N ALA A 25 -0.12 7.30 -4.74
CA ALA A 25 -1.03 6.22 -5.09
C ALA A 25 -2.29 6.23 -4.22
N LYS A 26 -3.45 6.29 -4.86
CA LYS A 26 -4.75 6.24 -4.17
C LYS A 26 -5.17 4.81 -3.83
N ARG A 27 -4.82 3.86 -4.67
CA ARG A 27 -5.15 2.44 -4.53
C ARG A 27 -4.01 1.58 -5.05
N GLY A 28 -3.93 0.37 -4.51
CA GLY A 28 -3.05 -0.68 -4.99
C GLY A 28 -3.61 -2.04 -4.64
N VAL A 29 -2.88 -3.09 -4.97
CA VAL A 29 -3.25 -4.47 -4.65
C VAL A 29 -2.31 -5.00 -3.57
N LEU A 30 -2.88 -5.37 -2.44
CA LEU A 30 -2.19 -6.12 -1.38
C LEU A 30 -2.40 -7.60 -1.65
N SER A 31 -1.30 -8.33 -1.82
CA SER A 31 -1.30 -9.78 -2.10
C SER A 31 -0.68 -10.53 -0.94
N MET A 32 -1.30 -11.63 -0.56
CA MET A 32 -0.92 -12.48 0.57
C MET A 32 -1.21 -13.95 0.24
N ILE A 33 -0.85 -14.84 1.14
CA ILE A 33 -1.21 -16.26 1.03
C ILE A 33 -2.56 -16.45 1.71
N GLY A 34 -3.56 -16.79 0.92
CA GLY A 34 -4.91 -17.11 1.37
C GLY A 34 -5.10 -18.57 1.73
N ASP A 35 -6.35 -18.96 1.90
CA ASP A 35 -6.72 -20.33 2.22
C ASP A 35 -6.29 -21.30 1.12
N GLY A 36 -5.89 -22.51 1.54
CA GLY A 36 -5.40 -23.54 0.63
C GLY A 36 -4.07 -23.20 -0.07
N GLY A 37 -3.37 -22.13 0.36
CA GLY A 37 -2.13 -21.66 -0.26
C GLY A 37 -2.34 -20.84 -1.52
N TYR A 38 -3.57 -20.45 -1.84
CA TYR A 38 -3.82 -19.59 -3.00
C TYR A 38 -3.24 -18.20 -2.79
N PRO A 39 -2.60 -17.61 -3.84
CA PRO A 39 -2.31 -16.18 -3.85
C PRO A 39 -3.64 -15.40 -3.76
N TYR A 40 -3.76 -14.57 -2.72
CA TYR A 40 -4.96 -13.78 -2.49
C TYR A 40 -4.61 -12.30 -2.58
N GLY A 41 -5.19 -11.61 -3.56
CA GLY A 41 -4.99 -10.18 -3.79
C GLY A 41 -6.28 -9.41 -3.70
N LEU A 42 -6.26 -8.25 -3.04
CA LEU A 42 -7.39 -7.34 -2.97
C LEU A 42 -6.91 -5.89 -3.01
N TYR A 43 -7.79 -4.99 -3.47
CA TYR A 43 -7.47 -3.57 -3.45
C TYR A 43 -7.40 -3.03 -2.02
N MET A 44 -6.46 -2.11 -1.80
CA MET A 44 -6.31 -1.38 -0.55
C MET A 44 -5.95 0.08 -0.85
N ASP A 45 -6.43 0.97 0.00
CA ASP A 45 -6.07 2.38 -0.01
C ASP A 45 -4.85 2.59 0.91
N PRO A 46 -3.66 2.91 0.37
CA PRO A 46 -2.43 2.98 1.15
C PRO A 46 -2.21 4.37 1.76
N TYR A 47 -1.57 4.39 2.91
CA TYR A 47 -0.92 5.57 3.47
C TYR A 47 0.56 5.25 3.74
N TYR A 48 1.46 5.82 2.93
CA TYR A 48 2.90 5.73 3.18
C TYR A 48 3.30 6.79 4.20
N ASN A 49 3.80 6.36 5.34
CA ASN A 49 4.30 7.25 6.39
C ASN A 49 5.82 7.43 6.23
N GLU A 50 6.24 8.64 5.88
CA GLU A 50 7.66 8.96 5.67
C GLU A 50 8.50 8.90 6.95
N SER A 51 7.87 9.10 8.12
CA SER A 51 8.60 9.13 9.38
C SER A 51 9.11 7.75 9.83
N ASP A 52 8.43 6.67 9.42
CA ASP A 52 8.79 5.30 9.78
C ASP A 52 8.98 4.36 8.59
N GLY A 53 8.70 4.84 7.36
CA GLY A 53 8.86 4.08 6.13
C GLY A 53 7.85 2.95 5.93
N ARG A 54 6.74 2.93 6.67
CA ARG A 54 5.71 1.90 6.63
C ARG A 54 4.55 2.30 5.72
N ILE A 55 3.87 1.30 5.18
CA ILE A 55 2.64 1.50 4.41
C ILE A 55 1.47 1.02 5.26
N TYR A 56 0.63 1.96 5.67
CA TYR A 56 -0.52 1.68 6.52
C TYR A 56 -1.80 1.47 5.72
N PHE A 57 -2.64 0.61 6.24
CA PHE A 57 -3.96 0.27 5.71
C PHE A 57 -4.97 0.19 6.84
N HIS A 58 -6.25 0.36 6.50
CA HIS A 58 -7.34 0.13 7.41
C HIS A 58 -8.28 -0.96 6.87
N GLY A 59 -9.02 -1.60 7.76
CA GLY A 59 -10.01 -2.61 7.41
C GLY A 59 -10.83 -3.05 8.60
N SER A 60 -11.61 -4.10 8.44
CA SER A 60 -12.30 -4.77 9.54
C SER A 60 -11.32 -5.54 10.42
N LYS A 61 -11.67 -5.72 11.70
CA LYS A 61 -10.92 -6.55 12.66
C LYS A 61 -11.02 -8.04 12.38
N VAL A 62 -11.98 -8.46 11.55
CA VAL A 62 -12.26 -9.85 11.22
C VAL A 62 -12.36 -10.05 9.71
N GLY A 63 -12.23 -11.30 9.28
CA GLY A 63 -12.42 -11.72 7.89
C GLY A 63 -11.17 -12.29 7.25
N HIS A 64 -11.33 -12.84 6.05
CA HIS A 64 -10.32 -13.62 5.33
C HIS A 64 -8.95 -12.95 5.27
N LYS A 65 -8.89 -11.67 4.95
CA LYS A 65 -7.63 -10.90 4.91
C LYS A 65 -6.90 -10.92 6.25
N VAL A 66 -7.59 -10.59 7.33
CA VAL A 66 -7.00 -10.51 8.67
C VAL A 66 -6.52 -11.88 9.12
N GLU A 67 -7.35 -12.91 8.94
CA GLU A 67 -7.01 -14.28 9.29
C GLU A 67 -5.80 -14.79 8.51
N SER A 68 -5.75 -14.54 7.21
CA SER A 68 -4.62 -14.91 6.35
C SER A 68 -3.33 -14.23 6.78
N LEU A 69 -3.36 -12.92 7.03
CA LEU A 69 -2.18 -12.14 7.44
C LEU A 69 -1.70 -12.49 8.86
N ARG A 70 -2.60 -12.89 9.77
CA ARG A 70 -2.20 -13.39 11.09
C ARG A 70 -1.54 -14.77 11.02
N LYS A 71 -1.98 -15.63 10.09
CA LYS A 71 -1.35 -16.94 9.84
C LYS A 71 0.00 -16.82 9.14
N ASN A 72 0.09 -15.92 8.14
CA ASN A 72 1.30 -15.66 7.38
C ASN A 72 1.43 -14.18 7.09
N PRO A 73 2.34 -13.47 7.76
CA PRO A 73 2.48 -12.03 7.62
C PRO A 73 3.19 -11.60 6.34
N LEU A 74 3.70 -12.53 5.52
CA LEU A 74 4.37 -12.19 4.26
C LEU A 74 3.35 -11.67 3.26
N ALA A 75 3.62 -10.48 2.73
CA ALA A 75 2.76 -9.84 1.75
C ALA A 75 3.56 -9.05 0.73
N SER A 76 2.92 -8.78 -0.40
CA SER A 76 3.41 -7.79 -1.34
C SER A 76 2.33 -6.77 -1.66
N PHE A 77 2.75 -5.53 -1.89
CA PHE A 77 1.85 -4.46 -2.29
C PHE A 77 2.30 -3.87 -3.61
N THR A 78 1.38 -3.77 -4.56
CA THR A 78 1.66 -3.25 -5.90
C THR A 78 0.80 -2.05 -6.18
N VAL A 79 1.44 -0.97 -6.63
CA VAL A 79 0.77 0.23 -7.12
C VAL A 79 1.25 0.57 -8.52
N ILE A 80 0.40 1.26 -9.25
CA ILE A 80 0.67 1.79 -10.58
C ILE A 80 0.09 3.20 -10.67
N ASP A 81 0.80 4.12 -11.30
CA ASP A 81 0.26 5.45 -11.56
C ASP A 81 -0.62 5.48 -12.82
N ASP A 82 -1.32 6.59 -13.03
CA ASP A 82 -2.24 6.71 -14.18
C ASP A 82 -1.50 6.74 -15.52
N GLY A 83 -0.19 7.00 -15.50
CA GLY A 83 0.64 7.12 -16.69
C GLY A 83 0.34 8.36 -17.54
N VAL A 84 1.13 8.50 -18.57
CA VAL A 84 0.98 9.56 -19.59
C VAL A 84 0.93 8.91 -20.94
N LYS A 85 -0.11 9.23 -21.72
CA LYS A 85 -0.28 8.76 -23.09
C LYS A 85 0.59 9.58 -24.03
N ASP A 86 1.25 8.90 -24.97
CA ASP A 86 2.04 9.56 -26.01
C ASP A 86 1.13 10.40 -26.93
N ALA A 87 1.56 11.61 -27.27
CA ALA A 87 0.82 12.48 -28.17
C ALA A 87 0.67 11.84 -29.56
N GLY A 88 -0.59 11.64 -29.98
CA GLY A 88 -0.91 11.04 -31.27
C GLY A 88 -0.70 9.52 -31.38
N GLY A 89 -0.28 8.88 -30.27
CA GLY A 89 -0.04 7.44 -30.21
C GLY A 89 -1.05 6.69 -29.34
N TRP A 90 -0.85 5.39 -29.20
CA TRP A 90 -1.60 4.51 -28.30
C TRP A 90 -0.80 4.16 -27.02
N ALA A 91 0.52 4.30 -27.07
CA ALA A 91 1.42 3.91 -26.00
C ALA A 91 1.30 4.81 -24.76
N PHE A 92 1.44 4.19 -23.61
CA PHE A 92 1.55 4.87 -22.31
C PHE A 92 2.94 4.74 -21.74
N THR A 93 3.36 5.78 -21.03
CA THR A 93 4.49 5.72 -20.10
C THR A 93 3.92 5.80 -18.69
N PHE A 94 4.16 4.78 -17.87
CA PHE A 94 3.69 4.71 -16.50
C PHE A 94 4.76 4.21 -15.54
N ARG A 95 4.54 4.44 -14.25
CA ARG A 95 5.40 3.97 -13.18
C ARG A 95 4.66 2.96 -12.32
N SER A 96 5.34 1.92 -11.91
CA SER A 96 4.81 0.92 -10.98
C SER A 96 5.81 0.67 -9.85
N VAL A 97 5.28 0.36 -8.67
CA VAL A 97 6.07 0.00 -7.50
C VAL A 97 5.56 -1.31 -6.92
N VAL A 98 6.49 -2.20 -6.59
CA VAL A 98 6.21 -3.44 -5.87
C VAL A 98 6.99 -3.40 -4.56
N VAL A 99 6.29 -3.62 -3.47
CA VAL A 99 6.83 -3.71 -2.12
C VAL A 99 6.65 -5.12 -1.60
N PHE A 100 7.73 -5.77 -1.19
CA PHE A 100 7.68 -7.01 -0.40
C PHE A 100 7.93 -6.67 1.05
N GLY A 101 7.22 -7.31 1.96
CA GLY A 101 7.39 -7.05 3.39
C GLY A 101 6.57 -7.95 4.28
N ARG A 102 6.50 -7.55 5.54
CA ARG A 102 5.73 -8.23 6.58
C ARG A 102 4.63 -7.32 7.11
N VAL A 103 3.47 -7.88 7.32
CA VAL A 103 2.36 -7.17 7.94
C VAL A 103 2.48 -7.22 9.45
N GLU A 104 2.36 -6.07 10.07
CA GLU A 104 2.24 -5.89 11.53
C GLU A 104 0.89 -5.21 11.82
N PHE A 105 0.16 -5.75 12.78
CA PHE A 105 -1.10 -5.17 13.24
C PHE A 105 -0.82 -4.11 14.30
N VAL A 106 -1.54 -2.98 14.21
CA VAL A 106 -1.50 -1.92 15.22
C VAL A 106 -2.65 -2.18 16.19
N ASP A 107 -2.34 -2.80 17.32
CA ASP A 107 -3.33 -3.21 18.31
C ASP A 107 -3.47 -2.19 19.46
N ASP A 108 -2.53 -1.24 19.60
CA ASP A 108 -2.67 -0.12 20.53
C ASP A 108 -3.74 0.86 20.04
N PRO A 109 -4.81 1.11 20.82
CA PRO A 109 -5.95 1.92 20.37
C PRO A 109 -5.59 3.38 20.08
N GLU A 110 -4.70 3.98 20.86
CA GLU A 110 -4.30 5.39 20.68
C GLU A 110 -3.47 5.55 19.41
N GLU A 111 -2.52 4.65 19.19
CA GLU A 111 -1.73 4.63 17.96
C GLU A 111 -2.59 4.34 16.74
N ALA A 112 -3.51 3.37 16.81
CA ALA A 112 -4.42 3.05 15.73
C ALA A 112 -5.28 4.24 15.32
N ILE A 113 -5.82 5.01 16.28
CA ILE A 113 -6.60 6.21 16.02
C ILE A 113 -5.74 7.31 15.40
N ARG A 114 -4.52 7.51 15.88
CA ARG A 114 -3.57 8.49 15.31
C ARG A 114 -3.29 8.17 13.84
N ILE A 115 -2.95 6.92 13.53
CA ILE A 115 -2.66 6.49 12.16
C ILE A 115 -3.92 6.55 11.29
N CYS A 116 -5.07 6.15 11.82
CA CYS A 116 -6.36 6.25 11.11
C CYS A 116 -6.66 7.69 10.68
N ARG A 117 -6.39 8.67 11.54
CA ARG A 117 -6.54 10.10 11.24
C ARG A 117 -5.60 10.54 10.12
N ASP A 118 -4.32 10.18 10.20
CA ASP A 118 -3.33 10.52 9.18
C ASP A 118 -3.64 9.89 7.82
N LEU A 119 -4.06 8.61 7.82
CA LEU A 119 -4.54 7.91 6.64
C LEU A 119 -5.78 8.61 6.05
N ALA A 120 -6.75 8.96 6.88
CA ALA A 120 -7.97 9.62 6.44
C ALA A 120 -7.69 10.98 5.78
N ARG A 121 -6.74 11.76 6.30
CA ARG A 121 -6.34 13.06 5.73
C ARG A 121 -5.80 12.97 4.31
N LYS A 122 -5.22 11.85 3.93
CA LYS A 122 -4.79 11.62 2.54
C LYS A 122 -5.97 11.64 1.56
N TYR A 123 -7.15 11.19 2.00
CA TYR A 123 -8.33 10.99 1.14
C TYR A 123 -9.45 12.01 1.38
N ASN A 124 -9.47 12.64 2.55
CA ASN A 124 -10.47 13.63 2.92
C ASN A 124 -9.79 14.85 3.60
N PRO A 125 -9.89 16.05 3.02
CA PRO A 125 -9.28 17.25 3.61
C PRO A 125 -10.11 17.85 4.77
N ASN A 126 -11.29 17.31 5.09
CA ASN A 126 -12.18 17.84 6.12
C ASN A 126 -11.92 17.16 7.47
N ASP A 127 -11.13 17.80 8.34
CA ASP A 127 -10.82 17.27 9.67
C ASP A 127 -12.06 17.02 10.54
N ALA A 128 -13.12 17.83 10.44
CA ALA A 128 -14.36 17.63 11.21
C ALA A 128 -15.07 16.33 10.80
N GLU A 129 -15.12 16.02 9.53
CA GLU A 129 -15.68 14.75 9.03
C GLU A 129 -14.84 13.56 9.44
N ILE A 130 -13.52 13.71 9.45
CA ILE A 130 -12.58 12.66 9.91
C ILE A 130 -12.83 12.34 11.39
N GLU A 131 -12.88 13.37 12.26
CA GLU A 131 -13.10 13.16 13.69
C GLU A 131 -14.50 12.56 13.99
N GLU A 132 -15.52 12.98 13.26
CA GLU A 132 -16.85 12.37 13.36
C GLU A 132 -16.83 10.90 12.91
N GLY A 133 -16.13 10.57 11.83
CA GLY A 133 -15.95 9.19 11.35
C GLY A 133 -15.22 8.32 12.37
N ILE A 134 -14.14 8.83 12.96
CA ILE A 134 -13.38 8.14 14.01
C ILE A 134 -14.26 7.92 15.25
N ARG A 135 -14.98 8.93 15.70
CA ARG A 135 -15.88 8.83 16.84
C ARG A 135 -16.96 7.76 16.64
N ARG A 136 -17.52 7.68 15.43
CA ARG A 136 -18.59 6.74 15.10
C ARG A 136 -18.10 5.31 14.91
N SER A 137 -16.97 5.10 14.29
CA SER A 137 -16.55 3.79 13.77
C SER A 137 -15.10 3.41 14.07
N GLY A 138 -14.30 4.31 14.64
CA GLY A 138 -12.86 4.09 14.85
C GLY A 138 -12.53 2.84 15.67
N ALA A 139 -13.36 2.50 16.68
CA ALA A 139 -13.18 1.31 17.51
C ALA A 139 -13.33 -0.01 16.74
N ALA A 140 -14.05 -0.01 15.61
CA ALA A 140 -14.26 -1.19 14.77
C ALA A 140 -13.18 -1.36 13.68
N VAL A 141 -12.33 -0.36 13.50
CA VAL A 141 -11.28 -0.36 12.47
C VAL A 141 -10.05 -1.10 12.97
N GLN A 142 -9.51 -1.96 12.12
CA GLN A 142 -8.18 -2.53 12.27
C GLN A 142 -7.19 -1.75 11.42
N ILE A 143 -6.17 -1.18 12.04
CA ILE A 143 -5.01 -0.63 11.36
C ILE A 143 -3.92 -1.72 11.30
N PHE A 144 -3.28 -1.84 10.16
CA PHE A 144 -2.10 -2.68 9.99
C PHE A 144 -1.12 -2.03 9.01
N ALA A 145 0.14 -2.37 9.16
CA ALA A 145 1.23 -1.85 8.35
C ALA A 145 1.90 -2.96 7.55
N LEU A 146 2.21 -2.71 6.29
CA LEU A 146 3.25 -3.45 5.59
C LEU A 146 4.60 -2.78 5.92
N VAL A 147 5.47 -3.52 6.60
CA VAL A 147 6.85 -3.12 6.89
C VAL A 147 7.71 -3.57 5.72
N PRO A 148 8.24 -2.64 4.90
CA PRO A 148 8.98 -3.01 3.71
C PRO A 148 10.30 -3.72 4.01
N GLU A 149 10.56 -4.82 3.32
CA GLU A 149 11.85 -5.52 3.29
C GLU A 149 12.56 -5.29 1.95
N HIS A 150 11.78 -5.04 0.88
CA HIS A 150 12.30 -4.77 -0.45
C HIS A 150 11.30 -3.95 -1.27
N ILE A 151 11.77 -2.87 -1.87
CA ILE A 151 10.97 -1.97 -2.71
C ILE A 151 11.62 -1.87 -4.08
N THR A 152 10.84 -2.05 -5.13
CA THR A 152 11.29 -1.84 -6.52
C THR A 152 10.33 -0.93 -7.24
N GLY A 153 10.88 0.10 -7.89
CA GLY A 153 10.14 1.00 -8.78
C GLY A 153 10.57 0.81 -10.23
N LYS A 154 9.61 0.85 -11.14
CA LYS A 154 9.86 0.64 -12.57
C LYS A 154 9.08 1.63 -13.41
N ARG A 155 9.76 2.21 -14.42
CA ARG A 155 9.14 2.96 -15.52
C ARG A 155 8.94 2.05 -16.70
N VAL A 156 7.75 2.03 -17.27
CA VAL A 156 7.40 1.25 -18.46
C VAL A 156 6.92 2.20 -19.54
N HIS A 157 7.45 2.00 -20.75
CA HIS A 157 6.89 2.55 -21.98
C HIS A 157 6.35 1.38 -22.80
N GLU A 158 5.10 1.46 -23.23
CA GLU A 158 4.39 0.33 -23.83
C GLU A 158 4.65 0.14 -25.34
N ALA A 159 5.42 1.02 -25.98
CA ALA A 159 5.79 0.90 -27.38
C ALA A 159 6.94 -0.07 -27.63
#